data_02eaa54f2b74377bda86accaadeed1cc
#
_entry.id   02eaa54f2b74377bda86accaadeed1cc
#
_cell.length_a   1.000
_cell.length_b   1.000
_cell.length_c   1.000
_cell.angle_alpha   90.00
_cell.angle_beta   90.00
_cell.angle_gamma   90.00
#
_symmetry.space_group_name_H-M   'P 1'
#
loop_
_entity.id
_entity.type
_entity.pdbx_description
1 polymer ?
#
loop_
_entity_poly.entity_id
_entity_poly.type
_entity_poly.pdbx_seq_one_letter_code
_entity_poly.pdbx_strand_id
1 'polypeptide(L)'
;MAALCSDMDSMLCEDISRVEKYIIQRHDERQLLTTVGSVCFTHTLFRKCEDGSCHYLLDEWMGLDAHERLSCSAETTVLAEAVNTSYARAAEVLEKDAEISKTAVMEKVHGIQEELTFPRPEKKKCVEYRYLEADEDHIHKQEKEKTEKKGSMIGKMLYLYESQEDQNDRRELKNVFCLGGLYSGGESNRHLFEWTQEYIDINYESRYLKAV
;
A
#
# COMPACT_ATOMS: atom_id res chain seq x y z
N MET A 1 -11.28 21.44 -9.74
CA MET A 1 -10.47 21.02 -8.55
C MET A 1 -9.45 22.09 -8.19
N ALA A 2 -8.58 22.58 -9.11
CA ALA A 2 -7.60 23.63 -8.80
C ALA A 2 -8.23 24.88 -8.15
N ALA A 3 -9.30 25.43 -8.75
CA ALA A 3 -10.02 26.57 -8.19
C ALA A 3 -10.52 26.32 -6.76
N LEU A 4 -11.05 25.13 -6.49
CA LEU A 4 -11.52 24.76 -5.16
C LEU A 4 -10.38 24.76 -4.14
N CYS A 5 -9.21 24.19 -4.47
CA CYS A 5 -8.05 24.20 -3.58
C CYS A 5 -7.57 25.62 -3.30
N SER A 6 -7.52 26.48 -4.35
CA SER A 6 -7.13 27.89 -4.20
C SER A 6 -8.15 28.69 -3.37
N ASP A 7 -9.45 28.42 -3.53
CA ASP A 7 -10.50 29.04 -2.71
C ASP A 7 -10.38 28.63 -1.24
N MET A 8 -10.07 27.36 -0.97
CA MET A 8 -9.85 26.85 0.38
C MET A 8 -8.61 27.45 1.02
N ASP A 9 -7.49 27.59 0.28
CA ASP A 9 -6.30 28.27 0.77
C ASP A 9 -6.59 29.73 1.13
N SER A 10 -7.36 30.42 0.28
CA SER A 10 -7.80 31.79 0.54
C SER A 10 -8.65 31.89 1.82
N MET A 11 -9.59 30.95 2.02
CA MET A 11 -10.39 30.88 3.25
C MET A 11 -9.50 30.67 4.49
N LEU A 12 -8.48 29.81 4.42
CA LEU A 12 -7.52 29.61 5.50
C LEU A 12 -6.69 30.89 5.77
N CYS A 13 -6.34 31.64 4.72
CA CYS A 13 -5.64 32.92 4.87
C CYS A 13 -6.50 34.00 5.53
N GLU A 14 -7.79 34.02 5.27
CA GLU A 14 -8.74 35.01 5.80
C GLU A 14 -9.30 34.65 7.20
N ASP A 15 -9.11 33.43 7.65
CA ASP A 15 -9.65 32.96 8.94
C ASP A 15 -9.01 33.74 10.11
N ILE A 16 -9.87 34.42 10.88
CA ILE A 16 -9.47 35.24 12.05
C ILE A 16 -8.81 34.37 13.12
N SER A 17 -9.29 33.15 13.33
CA SER A 17 -8.74 32.24 14.33
C SER A 17 -7.30 31.79 14.01
N ARG A 18 -6.93 31.80 12.74
CA ARG A 18 -5.58 31.52 12.28
C ARG A 18 -4.61 32.65 12.67
N VAL A 19 -5.04 33.92 12.58
CA VAL A 19 -4.16 35.10 12.80
C VAL A 19 -3.51 35.09 14.18
N GLU A 20 -4.18 34.57 15.18
CA GLU A 20 -3.63 34.43 16.54
C GLU A 20 -2.54 33.37 16.66
N LYS A 21 -2.54 32.36 15.77
CA LYS A 21 -1.69 31.18 15.85
C LYS A 21 -0.60 31.13 14.79
N TYR A 22 -0.85 31.67 13.60
CA TYR A 22 0.01 31.54 12.42
C TYR A 22 0.19 32.84 11.68
N ILE A 23 1.40 33.06 11.17
CA ILE A 23 1.77 34.19 10.31
C ILE A 23 2.04 33.65 8.90
N ILE A 24 1.45 34.29 7.88
CA ILE A 24 1.73 33.98 6.48
C ILE A 24 3.20 34.29 6.16
N GLN A 25 3.92 33.32 5.61
CA GLN A 25 5.31 33.47 5.16
C GLN A 25 5.41 33.71 3.67
N ARG A 26 4.77 32.85 2.88
CA ARG A 26 4.77 32.94 1.41
C ARG A 26 3.65 32.10 0.81
N HIS A 27 3.39 32.33 -0.46
CA HIS A 27 2.51 31.52 -1.30
C HIS A 27 3.36 30.75 -2.29
N ASP A 28 3.15 29.44 -2.36
CA ASP A 28 3.86 28.54 -3.26
C ASP A 28 2.87 27.87 -4.21
N GLU A 29 3.35 27.40 -5.37
CA GLU A 29 2.56 26.57 -6.27
C GLU A 29 2.84 25.09 -6.01
N ARG A 30 1.80 24.28 -5.93
CA ARG A 30 1.87 22.83 -5.81
C ARG A 30 1.18 22.16 -6.98
N GLN A 31 1.85 21.14 -7.52
CA GLN A 31 1.27 20.26 -8.52
C GLN A 31 0.94 18.90 -7.87
N LEU A 32 -0.31 18.45 -8.02
CA LEU A 32 -0.79 17.18 -7.55
C LEU A 32 -1.30 16.34 -8.72
N LEU A 33 -0.80 15.13 -8.87
CA LEU A 33 -1.25 14.16 -9.83
C LEU A 33 -2.49 13.44 -9.29
N THR A 34 -3.58 13.48 -10.05
CA THR A 34 -4.84 12.83 -9.68
C THR A 34 -5.25 11.80 -10.72
N THR A 35 -6.26 11.01 -10.45
CA THR A 35 -6.84 10.05 -11.41
C THR A 35 -7.47 10.71 -12.64
N VAL A 36 -7.73 12.01 -12.59
CA VAL A 36 -8.33 12.81 -13.68
C VAL A 36 -7.36 13.83 -14.27
N GLY A 37 -6.06 13.65 -14.06
CA GLY A 37 -5.01 14.52 -14.59
C GLY A 37 -4.26 15.31 -13.52
N SER A 38 -3.37 16.18 -13.96
CA SER A 38 -2.55 17.04 -13.12
C SER A 38 -3.31 18.28 -12.68
N VAL A 39 -3.25 18.59 -11.39
CA VAL A 39 -3.91 19.76 -10.78
C VAL A 39 -2.84 20.65 -10.16
N CYS A 40 -2.75 21.91 -10.63
CA CYS A 40 -1.87 22.94 -10.06
C CYS A 40 -2.71 23.91 -9.24
N PHE A 41 -2.29 24.18 -8.01
CA PHE A 41 -2.97 25.11 -7.11
C PHE A 41 -1.96 25.84 -6.23
N THR A 42 -2.36 27.00 -5.72
CA THR A 42 -1.58 27.76 -4.75
C THR A 42 -1.87 27.24 -3.35
N HIS A 43 -0.81 27.06 -2.54
CA HIS A 43 -0.89 26.77 -1.12
C HIS A 43 0.02 27.70 -0.33
N THR A 44 -0.43 28.10 0.85
CA THR A 44 0.24 29.09 1.68
C THR A 44 1.07 28.45 2.77
N LEU A 45 2.34 28.85 2.88
CA LEU A 45 3.21 28.47 3.98
C LEU A 45 2.95 29.38 5.17
N PHE A 46 2.56 28.80 6.29
CA PHE A 46 2.33 29.48 7.56
C PHE A 46 3.44 29.16 8.56
N ARG A 47 3.83 30.14 9.35
CA ARG A 47 4.71 29.95 10.49
C ARG A 47 3.90 30.05 11.78
N LYS A 48 3.98 29.01 12.62
CA LYS A 48 3.32 28.98 13.92
C LYS A 48 3.98 29.97 14.87
N CYS A 49 3.18 30.78 15.58
CA CYS A 49 3.67 31.84 16.47
C CYS A 49 4.34 31.26 17.74
N GLU A 50 3.90 30.10 18.18
CA GLU A 50 4.32 29.47 19.45
C GLU A 50 5.76 28.92 19.39
N ASP A 51 6.10 28.19 18.35
CA ASP A 51 7.36 27.45 18.21
C ASP A 51 8.17 27.80 16.96
N GLY A 52 7.60 28.62 16.07
CA GLY A 52 8.24 29.04 14.82
C GLY A 52 8.25 27.98 13.72
N SER A 53 7.60 26.83 13.91
CA SER A 53 7.48 25.77 12.91
C SER A 53 6.69 26.25 11.69
N CYS A 54 7.01 25.67 10.52
CA CYS A 54 6.37 26.03 9.27
C CYS A 54 5.43 24.92 8.80
N HIS A 55 4.23 25.31 8.38
CA HIS A 55 3.14 24.41 8.03
C HIS A 55 2.42 24.88 6.75
N TYR A 56 2.06 23.93 5.89
CA TYR A 56 1.09 24.15 4.81
C TYR A 56 -0.26 23.62 5.31
N LEU A 57 -1.07 24.51 5.89
CA LEU A 57 -2.34 24.10 6.53
C LEU A 57 -3.31 23.44 5.55
N LEU A 58 -3.30 23.88 4.27
CA LEU A 58 -4.12 23.24 3.24
C LEU A 58 -3.68 21.81 2.98
N ASP A 59 -2.37 21.55 2.92
CA ASP A 59 -1.82 20.22 2.70
C ASP A 59 -2.16 19.27 3.87
N GLU A 60 -1.97 19.75 5.10
CA GLU A 60 -2.34 19.01 6.32
C GLU A 60 -3.84 18.68 6.34
N TRP A 61 -4.68 19.64 5.95
CA TRP A 61 -6.12 19.43 5.87
C TRP A 61 -6.51 18.42 4.80
N MET A 62 -5.80 18.39 3.68
CA MET A 62 -5.99 17.42 2.59
C MET A 62 -5.32 16.06 2.87
N GLY A 63 -4.57 15.91 3.96
CA GLY A 63 -3.81 14.69 4.28
C GLY A 63 -2.65 14.44 3.31
N LEU A 64 -2.01 15.50 2.80
CA LEU A 64 -0.89 15.41 1.88
C LEU A 64 0.43 15.59 2.63
N ASP A 65 1.32 14.61 2.50
CA ASP A 65 2.66 14.69 3.05
C ASP A 65 3.53 15.72 2.33
N ALA A 66 4.61 16.14 2.99
CA ALA A 66 5.60 17.01 2.39
C ALA A 66 6.18 16.36 1.12
N HIS A 67 6.19 17.10 0.02
CA HIS A 67 6.66 16.64 -1.30
C HIS A 67 5.82 15.53 -1.96
N GLU A 68 4.68 15.13 -1.37
CA GLU A 68 3.75 14.20 -2.01
C GLU A 68 3.24 14.78 -3.33
N ARG A 69 3.38 14.00 -4.41
CA ARG A 69 2.96 14.40 -5.76
C ARG A 69 1.70 13.68 -6.24
N LEU A 70 1.32 12.59 -5.58
CA LEU A 70 0.14 11.80 -5.92
C LEU A 70 -0.99 12.09 -4.93
N SER A 71 -2.20 12.23 -5.41
CA SER A 71 -3.36 12.15 -4.54
C SER A 71 -3.54 10.70 -4.04
N CYS A 72 -4.15 10.50 -2.90
CA CYS A 72 -4.39 9.18 -2.32
C CYS A 72 -5.09 8.22 -3.32
N SER A 73 -6.08 8.73 -4.08
CA SER A 73 -6.77 7.94 -5.11
C SER A 73 -5.87 7.59 -6.30
N ALA A 74 -5.00 8.50 -6.75
CA ALA A 74 -4.04 8.22 -7.82
C ALA A 74 -2.99 7.20 -7.36
N GLU A 75 -2.47 7.34 -6.14
CA GLU A 75 -1.54 6.38 -5.55
C GLU A 75 -2.15 4.98 -5.45
N THR A 76 -3.36 4.87 -4.91
CA THR A 76 -4.10 3.60 -4.84
C THR A 76 -4.27 2.97 -6.23
N THR A 77 -4.61 3.76 -7.24
CA THR A 77 -4.77 3.28 -8.62
C THR A 77 -3.45 2.74 -9.19
N VAL A 78 -2.35 3.48 -9.01
CA VAL A 78 -1.01 3.06 -9.47
C VAL A 78 -0.54 1.80 -8.74
N LEU A 79 -0.73 1.72 -7.43
CA LEU A 79 -0.35 0.56 -6.62
C LEU A 79 -1.17 -0.68 -6.97
N ALA A 80 -2.48 -0.54 -7.20
CA ALA A 80 -3.35 -1.64 -7.64
C ALA A 80 -2.93 -2.19 -9.01
N GLU A 81 -2.53 -1.33 -9.94
CA GLU A 81 -2.01 -1.75 -11.25
C GLU A 81 -0.62 -2.40 -11.12
N ALA A 82 0.23 -1.91 -10.21
CA ALA A 82 1.57 -2.46 -9.98
C ALA A 82 1.57 -3.90 -9.43
N VAL A 83 0.48 -4.34 -8.81
CA VAL A 83 0.30 -5.74 -8.38
C VAL A 83 0.16 -6.68 -9.59
N ASN A 84 -0.44 -6.21 -10.67
CA ASN A 84 -0.80 -7.04 -11.82
C ASN A 84 0.14 -6.86 -13.03
N THR A 85 0.94 -5.79 -13.04
CA THR A 85 1.77 -5.42 -14.20
C THR A 85 3.17 -5.00 -13.79
N SER A 86 4.01 -4.62 -14.77
CA SER A 86 5.31 -4.02 -14.48
C SER A 86 5.17 -2.57 -13.98
N TYR A 87 6.14 -2.09 -13.21
CA TYR A 87 6.17 -0.70 -12.74
C TYR A 87 6.10 0.33 -13.87
N ALA A 88 6.68 0.02 -15.04
CA ALA A 88 6.58 0.89 -16.22
C ALA A 88 5.13 0.97 -16.73
N ARG A 89 4.41 -0.16 -16.75
CA ARG A 89 3.01 -0.19 -17.16
C ARG A 89 2.10 0.48 -16.12
N ALA A 90 2.34 0.23 -14.83
CA ALA A 90 1.60 0.89 -13.77
C ALA A 90 1.78 2.42 -13.77
N ALA A 91 2.94 2.91 -14.20
CA ALA A 91 3.18 4.33 -14.35
C ALA A 91 2.33 5.01 -15.46
N GLU A 92 1.85 4.23 -16.42
CA GLU A 92 1.02 4.70 -17.55
C GLU A 92 -0.49 4.67 -17.27
N VAL A 93 -0.90 4.19 -16.08
CA VAL A 93 -2.33 4.02 -15.76
C VAL A 93 -3.05 5.34 -15.51
N LEU A 94 -2.31 6.39 -15.10
CA LEU A 94 -2.86 7.73 -14.93
C LEU A 94 -3.05 8.43 -16.29
N GLU A 95 -3.86 9.48 -16.29
CA GLU A 95 -4.06 10.33 -17.47
C GLU A 95 -2.72 10.89 -18.00
N LYS A 96 -2.64 11.12 -19.32
CA LYS A 96 -1.40 11.52 -20.01
C LYS A 96 -0.70 12.75 -19.43
N ASP A 97 -1.45 13.62 -18.77
CA ASP A 97 -0.91 14.84 -18.16
C ASP A 97 -0.37 14.60 -16.73
N ALA A 98 -0.52 13.38 -16.22
CA ALA A 98 -0.08 12.97 -14.87
C ALA A 98 1.06 11.94 -14.97
N GLU A 99 2.22 12.40 -15.48
CA GLU A 99 3.38 11.52 -15.64
C GLU A 99 4.05 11.18 -14.30
N ILE A 100 4.12 9.89 -14.02
CA ILE A 100 4.92 9.32 -12.94
C ILE A 100 6.00 8.40 -13.51
N SER A 101 7.20 8.41 -12.94
CA SER A 101 8.26 7.52 -13.38
C SER A 101 8.10 6.09 -12.81
N LYS A 102 8.57 5.07 -13.55
CA LYS A 102 8.64 3.69 -13.05
C LYS A 102 9.43 3.56 -11.73
N THR A 103 10.43 4.43 -11.52
CA THR A 103 11.23 4.46 -10.28
C THR A 103 10.38 4.95 -9.11
N ALA A 104 9.57 5.99 -9.31
CA ALA A 104 8.67 6.48 -8.27
C ALA A 104 7.60 5.44 -7.91
N VAL A 105 7.07 4.69 -8.88
CA VAL A 105 6.17 3.56 -8.61
C VAL A 105 6.87 2.49 -7.77
N MET A 106 8.10 2.12 -8.14
CA MET A 106 8.90 1.14 -7.38
C MET A 106 9.14 1.62 -5.94
N GLU A 107 9.52 2.88 -5.75
CA GLU A 107 9.75 3.47 -4.42
C GLU A 107 8.49 3.46 -3.57
N LYS A 108 7.34 3.77 -4.15
CA LYS A 108 6.03 3.68 -3.47
C LYS A 108 5.71 2.26 -3.04
N VAL A 109 5.84 1.28 -3.93
CA VAL A 109 5.61 -0.14 -3.61
C VAL A 109 6.56 -0.62 -2.51
N HIS A 110 7.85 -0.27 -2.58
CA HIS A 110 8.83 -0.66 -1.57
C HIS A 110 8.70 0.11 -0.25
N GLY A 111 8.04 1.27 -0.27
CA GLY A 111 7.77 2.09 0.91
C GLY A 111 6.58 1.61 1.73
N ILE A 112 5.78 0.68 1.23
CA ILE A 112 4.65 0.12 1.98
C ILE A 112 5.20 -0.68 3.16
N GLN A 113 4.93 -0.22 4.37
CA GLN A 113 5.35 -0.83 5.65
C GLN A 113 4.12 -1.10 6.51
N GLU A 114 3.08 -1.64 5.94
CA GLU A 114 1.91 -2.00 6.74
C GLU A 114 2.12 -3.35 7.42
N GLU A 115 1.76 -3.41 8.70
CA GLU A 115 1.63 -4.69 9.39
C GLU A 115 0.49 -5.48 8.76
N LEU A 116 0.73 -6.78 8.56
CA LEU A 116 -0.28 -7.67 8.03
C LEU A 116 -1.44 -7.77 9.01
N THR A 117 -2.59 -7.20 8.66
CA THR A 117 -3.80 -7.27 9.47
C THR A 117 -4.90 -8.01 8.73
N PHE A 118 -5.62 -8.88 9.44
CA PHE A 118 -6.73 -9.62 8.85
C PHE A 118 -8.06 -9.00 9.28
N PRO A 119 -8.92 -8.61 8.32
CA PRO A 119 -10.24 -8.10 8.65
C PRO A 119 -11.06 -9.17 9.37
N ARG A 120 -11.74 -8.77 10.43
CA ARG A 120 -12.62 -9.66 11.18
C ARG A 120 -13.98 -9.76 10.48
N PRO A 121 -14.41 -10.97 10.06
CA PRO A 121 -15.73 -11.14 9.48
C PRO A 121 -16.81 -10.99 10.56
N GLU A 122 -18.02 -10.57 10.16
CA GLU A 122 -19.17 -10.50 11.06
C GLU A 122 -19.51 -11.87 11.66
N LYS A 123 -19.32 -12.94 10.88
CA LYS A 123 -19.55 -14.33 11.31
C LYS A 123 -18.44 -15.23 10.80
N LYS A 124 -17.90 -16.05 11.70
CA LYS A 124 -16.90 -17.06 11.35
C LYS A 124 -17.50 -18.15 10.46
N LYS A 125 -16.68 -18.67 9.56
CA LYS A 125 -17.05 -19.76 8.67
C LYS A 125 -17.04 -21.10 9.39
N CYS A 126 -18.04 -21.94 9.12
CA CYS A 126 -18.09 -23.32 9.57
C CYS A 126 -17.82 -24.22 8.37
N VAL A 127 -16.63 -24.82 8.32
CA VAL A 127 -16.23 -25.76 7.25
C VAL A 127 -15.75 -27.07 7.88
N GLU A 128 -15.99 -28.18 7.21
CA GLU A 128 -15.59 -29.49 7.71
C GLU A 128 -14.09 -29.75 7.49
N TYR A 129 -13.56 -29.31 6.35
CA TYR A 129 -12.16 -29.47 5.98
C TYR A 129 -11.56 -28.15 5.55
N ARG A 130 -10.27 -28.00 5.81
CA ARG A 130 -9.41 -26.94 5.29
C ARG A 130 -8.12 -27.59 4.83
N TYR A 131 -7.67 -27.18 3.65
CA TYR A 131 -6.45 -27.71 3.06
C TYR A 131 -5.38 -26.64 3.19
N LEU A 132 -4.20 -27.04 3.65
CA LEU A 132 -3.04 -26.19 3.80
C LEU A 132 -1.89 -26.75 2.98
N GLU A 133 -1.42 -26.00 2.01
CA GLU A 133 -0.25 -26.33 1.21
C GLU A 133 0.82 -25.26 1.39
N ALA A 134 2.08 -25.69 1.46
CA ALA A 134 3.22 -24.79 1.54
C ALA A 134 4.24 -25.15 0.46
N ASP A 135 4.81 -24.13 -0.17
CA ASP A 135 5.83 -24.28 -1.20
C ASP A 135 6.98 -23.30 -0.98
N GLU A 136 8.18 -23.71 -1.40
CA GLU A 136 9.40 -22.90 -1.29
C GLU A 136 10.14 -22.91 -2.62
N ASP A 137 10.57 -21.71 -3.07
CA ASP A 137 11.42 -21.56 -4.26
C ASP A 137 12.67 -20.74 -3.95
N HIS A 138 13.79 -21.16 -4.53
CA HIS A 138 15.09 -20.52 -4.34
C HIS A 138 15.37 -19.47 -5.39
N ILE A 139 15.47 -18.20 -4.98
CA ILE A 139 15.71 -17.06 -5.85
C ILE A 139 17.15 -16.57 -5.66
N HIS A 140 17.92 -16.54 -6.74
CA HIS A 140 19.26 -15.97 -6.72
C HIS A 140 19.21 -14.43 -6.74
N LYS A 141 19.90 -13.79 -5.79
CA LYS A 141 20.09 -12.34 -5.82
C LYS A 141 20.97 -11.94 -7.01
N GLN A 142 20.53 -10.98 -7.79
CA GLN A 142 21.35 -10.30 -8.78
C GLN A 142 22.12 -9.18 -8.07
N GLU A 143 23.38 -9.42 -7.74
CA GLU A 143 24.25 -8.43 -7.12
C GLU A 143 24.94 -7.56 -8.17
N LYS A 144 25.01 -6.25 -7.89
CA LYS A 144 25.63 -5.27 -8.79
C LYS A 144 27.17 -5.31 -8.71
N GLU A 145 27.76 -5.86 -7.65
CA GLU A 145 29.21 -5.92 -7.43
C GLU A 145 29.72 -7.36 -7.33
N LYS A 146 30.80 -7.64 -8.07
CA LYS A 146 31.39 -8.98 -8.19
C LYS A 146 32.11 -9.51 -6.92
N THR A 147 32.12 -8.76 -5.84
CA THR A 147 32.93 -9.01 -4.63
C THR A 147 32.17 -9.65 -3.47
N GLU A 148 30.84 -9.69 -3.51
CA GLU A 148 30.06 -10.31 -2.43
C GLU A 148 29.68 -11.75 -2.75
N LYS A 149 29.60 -12.59 -1.71
CA LYS A 149 29.12 -13.98 -1.84
C LYS A 149 27.69 -13.95 -2.38
N LYS A 150 27.43 -14.66 -3.46
CA LYS A 150 26.10 -14.82 -4.04
C LYS A 150 25.11 -15.23 -2.96
N GLY A 151 24.26 -14.29 -2.54
CA GLY A 151 23.18 -14.53 -1.61
C GLY A 151 22.01 -15.19 -2.33
N SER A 152 21.34 -16.15 -1.68
CA SER A 152 20.04 -16.65 -2.13
C SER A 152 18.95 -16.13 -1.20
N MET A 153 17.78 -15.88 -1.75
CA MET A 153 16.55 -15.69 -1.00
C MET A 153 15.64 -16.89 -1.25
N ILE A 154 14.78 -17.18 -0.30
CA ILE A 154 13.78 -18.23 -0.43
C ILE A 154 12.43 -17.55 -0.51
N GLY A 155 11.75 -17.72 -1.65
CA GLY A 155 10.34 -17.40 -1.78
C GLY A 155 9.53 -18.49 -1.10
N LYS A 156 8.78 -18.15 -0.06
CA LYS A 156 7.91 -19.10 0.65
C LYS A 156 6.47 -18.68 0.44
N MET A 157 5.62 -19.64 0.15
CA MET A 157 4.22 -19.42 -0.09
C MET A 157 3.39 -20.49 0.63
N LEU A 158 2.27 -20.07 1.18
CA LEU A 158 1.33 -20.91 1.88
C LEU A 158 -0.07 -20.63 1.35
N TYR A 159 -0.79 -21.69 0.98
CA TYR A 159 -2.15 -21.67 0.47
C TYR A 159 -3.08 -22.33 1.46
N LEU A 160 -4.13 -21.63 1.84
CA LEU A 160 -5.25 -22.19 2.61
C LEU A 160 -6.50 -22.13 1.74
N TYR A 161 -7.20 -23.25 1.55
CA TYR A 161 -8.43 -23.31 0.79
C TYR A 161 -9.45 -24.28 1.38
N GLU A 162 -10.73 -24.13 1.01
CA GLU A 162 -11.83 -24.89 1.63
C GLU A 162 -12.21 -26.14 0.82
N SER A 163 -12.09 -26.09 -0.50
CA SER A 163 -12.38 -27.21 -1.38
C SER A 163 -11.68 -27.10 -2.73
N GLN A 164 -11.66 -28.21 -3.46
CA GLN A 164 -11.23 -28.27 -4.86
C GLN A 164 -12.42 -28.70 -5.70
N GLU A 165 -12.64 -28.04 -6.83
CA GLU A 165 -13.62 -28.42 -7.84
C GLU A 165 -12.92 -28.66 -9.16
N ASP A 166 -13.29 -29.76 -9.86
CA ASP A 166 -12.77 -30.02 -11.19
C ASP A 166 -13.69 -29.33 -12.22
N GLN A 167 -13.19 -28.30 -12.88
CA GLN A 167 -13.86 -27.63 -13.99
C GLN A 167 -13.00 -27.74 -15.28
N ASN A 168 -13.54 -28.40 -16.30
CA ASN A 168 -12.92 -28.49 -17.65
C ASN A 168 -11.44 -28.95 -17.60
N ASP A 169 -11.16 -30.07 -16.95
CA ASP A 169 -9.81 -30.64 -16.75
C ASP A 169 -8.82 -29.76 -15.97
N ARG A 170 -9.32 -28.72 -15.29
CA ARG A 170 -8.53 -27.89 -14.37
C ARG A 170 -9.11 -27.97 -12.99
N ARG A 171 -8.21 -28.07 -11.99
CA ARG A 171 -8.57 -27.95 -10.59
C ARG A 171 -8.72 -26.49 -10.23
N GLU A 172 -9.89 -26.11 -9.73
CA GLU A 172 -10.16 -24.79 -9.17
C GLU A 172 -10.24 -24.87 -7.66
N LEU A 173 -9.40 -24.08 -6.99
CA LEU A 173 -9.43 -24.00 -5.52
C LEU A 173 -10.49 -22.98 -5.10
N LYS A 174 -11.30 -23.29 -4.10
CA LYS A 174 -12.36 -22.41 -3.60
C LYS A 174 -11.95 -21.73 -2.29
N ASN A 175 -12.30 -20.45 -2.17
CA ASN A 175 -12.02 -19.61 -1.00
C ASN A 175 -10.53 -19.65 -0.59
N VAL A 176 -9.68 -19.41 -1.58
CA VAL A 176 -8.23 -19.45 -1.39
C VAL A 176 -7.76 -18.23 -0.62
N PHE A 177 -6.96 -18.46 0.39
CA PHE A 177 -6.14 -17.47 1.06
C PHE A 177 -4.67 -17.81 0.82
N CYS A 178 -3.90 -16.84 0.32
CA CYS A 178 -2.47 -17.00 0.06
C CYS A 178 -1.69 -16.09 0.99
N LEU A 179 -0.65 -16.63 1.58
CA LEU A 179 0.33 -15.88 2.36
C LEU A 179 1.72 -16.23 1.87
N GLY A 180 2.57 -15.23 1.64
CA GLY A 180 3.92 -15.49 1.17
C GLY A 180 4.88 -14.36 1.47
N GLY A 181 6.16 -14.61 1.26
CA GLY A 181 7.21 -13.61 1.47
C GLY A 181 8.56 -14.09 0.97
N LEU A 182 9.53 -13.16 1.00
CA LEU A 182 10.93 -13.42 0.69
C LEU A 182 11.72 -13.48 1.99
N TYR A 183 12.43 -14.58 2.20
CA TYR A 183 13.20 -14.86 3.41
C TYR A 183 14.67 -15.03 3.07
N SER A 184 15.56 -14.60 3.95
CA SER A 184 16.97 -14.92 3.86
C SER A 184 17.22 -16.38 4.28
N GLY A 185 18.24 -17.02 3.71
CA GLY A 185 18.57 -18.41 4.05
C GLY A 185 18.85 -18.57 5.55
N GLY A 186 18.04 -19.38 6.23
CA GLY A 186 18.10 -19.63 7.69
C GLY A 186 17.01 -18.97 8.52
N GLU A 187 16.18 -18.10 7.93
CA GLU A 187 15.01 -17.57 8.62
C GLU A 187 13.94 -18.66 8.80
N SER A 188 13.34 -18.66 9.99
CA SER A 188 12.31 -19.62 10.36
C SER A 188 11.00 -19.38 9.59
N ASN A 189 10.30 -20.46 9.25
CA ASN A 189 8.93 -20.42 8.73
C ASN A 189 7.89 -20.02 9.79
N ARG A 190 8.34 -19.80 11.02
CA ARG A 190 7.47 -19.63 12.18
C ARG A 190 6.45 -18.51 11.98
N HIS A 191 6.88 -17.33 11.52
CA HIS A 191 5.96 -16.21 11.29
C HIS A 191 4.90 -16.50 10.24
N LEU A 192 5.26 -17.23 9.18
CA LEU A 192 4.31 -17.61 8.13
C LEU A 192 3.19 -18.49 8.70
N PHE A 193 3.54 -19.46 9.55
CA PHE A 193 2.56 -20.32 10.20
C PHE A 193 1.78 -19.58 11.30
N GLU A 194 2.40 -18.70 12.07
CA GLU A 194 1.72 -17.87 13.08
C GLU A 194 0.65 -16.98 12.45
N TRP A 195 0.96 -16.29 11.36
CA TRP A 195 -0.01 -15.47 10.61
C TRP A 195 -1.13 -16.31 9.99
N THR A 196 -0.80 -17.48 9.47
CA THR A 196 -1.83 -18.39 8.95
C THR A 196 -2.76 -18.88 10.05
N GLN A 197 -2.22 -19.20 11.22
CA GLN A 197 -3.03 -19.60 12.38
C GLN A 197 -3.93 -18.45 12.83
N GLU A 198 -3.41 -17.23 12.90
CA GLU A 198 -4.19 -16.04 13.22
C GLU A 198 -5.35 -15.83 12.24
N TYR A 199 -5.07 -15.93 10.93
CA TYR A 199 -6.11 -15.86 9.90
C TYR A 199 -7.19 -16.93 10.11
N ILE A 200 -6.79 -18.16 10.41
CA ILE A 200 -7.69 -19.28 10.70
C ILE A 200 -8.56 -18.96 11.91
N ASP A 201 -7.96 -18.50 13.00
CA ASP A 201 -8.66 -18.21 14.25
C ASP A 201 -9.65 -17.05 14.11
N ILE A 202 -9.35 -16.08 13.26
CA ILE A 202 -10.23 -14.95 12.97
C ILE A 202 -11.42 -15.38 12.11
N ASN A 203 -11.20 -16.21 11.08
CA ASN A 203 -12.18 -16.45 10.02
C ASN A 203 -13.00 -17.74 10.20
N TYR A 204 -12.53 -18.72 10.99
CA TYR A 204 -13.16 -20.04 11.07
C TYR A 204 -13.51 -20.43 12.51
N GLU A 205 -14.56 -21.25 12.65
CA GLU A 205 -14.90 -21.88 13.93
C GLU A 205 -14.09 -23.16 14.15
N SER A 206 -13.44 -23.29 15.32
CA SER A 206 -12.59 -24.44 15.65
C SER A 206 -13.35 -25.73 15.95
N ARG A 207 -14.67 -25.66 16.21
CA ARG A 207 -15.49 -26.80 16.67
C ARG A 207 -15.69 -27.90 15.63
N TYR A 208 -15.46 -27.63 14.37
CA TYR A 208 -15.80 -28.51 13.25
C TYR A 208 -14.57 -29.08 12.53
N LEU A 209 -13.35 -28.82 13.05
CA LEU A 209 -12.14 -29.34 12.44
C LEU A 209 -11.95 -30.82 12.73
N LYS A 210 -11.96 -31.62 11.68
CA LYS A 210 -11.36 -32.95 11.68
C LYS A 210 -9.93 -32.81 11.15
N ALA A 211 -8.94 -33.16 11.94
CA ALA A 211 -7.59 -33.36 11.45
C ALA A 211 -7.54 -34.58 10.55
N VAL A 212 -7.03 -34.44 9.34
CA VAL A 212 -6.74 -35.56 8.44
C VAL A 212 -5.24 -35.79 8.44
#